data_c49c57191fc6a6016e99c5326bfc5c9c
#
_entry.id   c49c57191fc6a6016e99c5326bfc5c9c
#
_cell.length_a   1.000
_cell.length_b   1.000
_cell.length_c   1.000
_cell.angle_alpha   90.00
_cell.angle_beta   90.00
_cell.angle_gamma   90.00
#
_symmetry.space_group_name_H-M   'P 1'
#
loop_
_entity.id
_entity.type
_entity.pdbx_description
1 polymer ?
#
loop_
_entity_poly.entity_id
_entity_poly.type
_entity_poly.pdbx_seq_one_letter_code
_entity_poly.pdbx_strand_id
1 'polypeptide(L)'
;MDRLLFKRPCLLVQDLSRSLSLYQDILGFTLTYQSPADSDSYLYTLFNLPSEATVTFAAFDAPDQPRALALTEVKNIDANYFSPPARVALVTQVDSVADIIEDISALSLKVMPPNHFETESNLKFTEQGIHDFDGNLLILYSCDRPG
;
A
#
# COMPACT_ATOMS: atom_id res chain seq x y z
N MET A 1 -22.71 7.66 -18.26
CA MET A 1 -21.53 7.26 -17.47
C MET A 1 -20.26 7.64 -18.23
N ASP A 2 -19.31 8.22 -17.55
CA ASP A 2 -18.01 8.49 -18.14
C ASP A 2 -17.32 7.18 -18.52
N ARG A 3 -16.41 7.25 -19.48
CA ARG A 3 -15.71 6.05 -19.95
C ARG A 3 -14.82 5.42 -18.90
N LEU A 4 -14.36 6.20 -17.92
CA LEU A 4 -13.40 5.75 -16.93
C LEU A 4 -13.96 5.93 -15.53
N LEU A 5 -13.88 4.86 -14.75
CA LEU A 5 -14.05 4.91 -13.30
C LEU A 5 -12.86 4.18 -12.68
N PHE A 6 -11.97 4.94 -12.06
CA PHE A 6 -10.82 4.35 -11.37
C PHE A 6 -11.29 3.70 -10.06
N LYS A 7 -10.99 2.42 -9.87
CA LYS A 7 -11.46 1.67 -8.70
C LYS A 7 -10.39 1.60 -7.60
N ARG A 8 -9.25 1.02 -7.87
CA ARG A 8 -8.23 0.80 -6.83
C ARG A 8 -6.93 0.29 -7.42
N PRO A 9 -5.79 0.55 -6.75
CA PRO A 9 -4.58 -0.22 -7.01
C PRO A 9 -4.71 -1.62 -6.41
N CYS A 10 -4.03 -2.58 -7.00
CA CYS A 10 -3.90 -3.93 -6.47
C CYS A 10 -2.42 -4.24 -6.31
N LEU A 11 -1.99 -4.46 -5.08
CA LEU A 11 -0.60 -4.73 -4.75
C LEU A 11 -0.40 -6.19 -4.40
N LEU A 12 0.76 -6.73 -4.75
CA LEU A 12 1.14 -8.08 -4.33
C LEU A 12 1.88 -8.03 -3.00
N VAL A 13 1.53 -8.95 -2.11
CA VAL A 13 2.17 -9.11 -0.81
C VAL A 13 2.43 -10.59 -0.55
N GLN A 14 3.43 -10.89 0.27
CA GLN A 14 3.77 -12.28 0.61
C GLN A 14 2.99 -12.80 1.82
N ASP A 15 2.57 -11.90 2.71
CA ASP A 15 1.91 -12.29 3.97
C ASP A 15 0.87 -11.24 4.32
N LEU A 16 -0.40 -11.57 4.10
CA LEU A 16 -1.50 -10.64 4.35
C LEU A 16 -1.60 -10.24 5.81
N SER A 17 -1.42 -11.20 6.74
CA SER A 17 -1.46 -10.90 8.17
C SER A 17 -0.40 -9.88 8.56
N ARG A 18 0.80 -10.02 8.02
CA ARG A 18 1.89 -9.07 8.24
C ARG A 18 1.54 -7.70 7.65
N SER A 19 1.00 -7.68 6.45
CA SER A 19 0.63 -6.42 5.77
C SER A 19 -0.47 -5.67 6.52
N LEU A 20 -1.38 -6.37 7.20
CA LEU A 20 -2.43 -5.73 8.00
C LEU A 20 -1.85 -4.88 9.14
N SER A 21 -0.68 -5.24 9.67
CA SER A 21 -0.05 -4.44 10.72
C SER A 21 0.29 -3.02 10.25
N LEU A 22 0.58 -2.85 8.97
CA LEU A 22 0.82 -1.55 8.37
C LEU A 22 -0.47 -0.93 7.83
N TYR A 23 -1.14 -1.61 6.91
CA TYR A 23 -2.24 -1.00 6.16
C TYR A 23 -3.48 -0.79 7.01
N GLN A 24 -3.82 -1.73 7.88
CA GLN A 24 -5.00 -1.62 8.73
C GLN A 24 -4.68 -0.98 10.09
N ASP A 25 -3.71 -1.53 10.82
CA ASP A 25 -3.49 -1.12 12.21
C ASP A 25 -2.88 0.28 12.32
N ILE A 26 -2.04 0.69 11.38
CA ILE A 26 -1.37 1.99 11.42
C ILE A 26 -1.99 2.98 10.44
N LEU A 27 -2.17 2.60 9.18
CA LEU A 27 -2.66 3.53 8.15
C LEU A 27 -4.18 3.72 8.18
N GLY A 28 -4.94 2.77 8.73
CA GLY A 28 -6.37 2.95 8.92
C GLY A 28 -7.26 2.43 7.79
N PHE A 29 -6.73 1.61 6.87
CA PHE A 29 -7.59 0.87 5.95
C PHE A 29 -8.34 -0.21 6.70
N THR A 30 -9.54 -0.55 6.26
CA THR A 30 -10.35 -1.60 6.87
C THR A 30 -10.54 -2.76 5.90
N LEU A 31 -10.11 -3.95 6.29
CA LEU A 31 -10.34 -5.16 5.51
C LEU A 31 -11.84 -5.45 5.46
N THR A 32 -12.42 -5.48 4.24
CA THR A 32 -13.86 -5.69 4.05
C THR A 32 -14.18 -6.93 3.23
N TYR A 33 -13.20 -7.50 2.54
CA TYR A 33 -13.40 -8.69 1.73
C TYR A 33 -12.10 -9.47 1.62
N GLN A 34 -12.21 -10.80 1.70
CA GLN A 34 -11.08 -11.69 1.52
C GLN A 34 -11.58 -13.01 0.95
N SER A 35 -10.91 -13.50 -0.10
CA SER A 35 -11.28 -14.75 -0.73
C SER A 35 -10.08 -15.41 -1.39
N PRO A 36 -9.92 -16.74 -1.22
CA PRO A 36 -8.91 -17.45 -2.00
C PRO A 36 -9.27 -17.41 -3.49
N ALA A 37 -8.26 -17.26 -4.35
CA ALA A 37 -8.46 -17.27 -5.78
C ALA A 37 -8.52 -18.72 -6.28
N ASP A 38 -9.42 -18.98 -7.23
CA ASP A 38 -9.46 -20.27 -7.91
C ASP A 38 -8.22 -20.46 -8.77
N SER A 39 -7.88 -21.71 -9.08
CA SER A 39 -6.69 -22.04 -9.88
C SER A 39 -6.72 -21.46 -11.29
N ASP A 40 -7.91 -21.12 -11.80
CA ASP A 40 -8.07 -20.46 -13.10
C ASP A 40 -8.27 -18.96 -13.01
N SER A 41 -8.04 -18.36 -11.84
CA SER A 41 -8.16 -16.91 -11.65
C SER A 41 -7.25 -16.15 -12.61
N TYR A 42 -7.77 -15.06 -13.15
CA TYR A 42 -7.01 -14.20 -14.06
C TYR A 42 -5.80 -13.53 -13.38
N LEU A 43 -5.78 -13.50 -12.06
CA LEU A 43 -4.63 -12.96 -11.29
C LEU A 43 -3.33 -13.70 -11.62
N TYR A 44 -3.39 -15.00 -11.90
CA TYR A 44 -2.20 -15.78 -12.30
C TYR A 44 -1.62 -15.27 -13.61
N THR A 45 -2.47 -14.98 -14.58
CA THR A 45 -2.04 -14.42 -15.87
C THR A 45 -1.54 -12.99 -15.73
N LEU A 46 -2.31 -12.16 -15.00
CA LEU A 46 -1.99 -10.74 -14.84
C LEU A 46 -0.61 -10.51 -14.23
N PHE A 47 -0.30 -11.27 -13.19
CA PHE A 47 0.94 -11.10 -12.43
C PHE A 47 2.01 -12.13 -12.79
N ASN A 48 1.77 -12.91 -13.85
CA ASN A 48 2.69 -13.95 -14.32
C ASN A 48 3.12 -14.89 -13.18
N LEU A 49 2.12 -15.38 -12.43
CA LEU A 49 2.35 -16.26 -11.29
C LEU A 49 2.43 -17.71 -11.75
N PRO A 50 3.31 -18.51 -11.14
CA PRO A 50 3.34 -19.94 -11.44
C PRO A 50 2.08 -20.63 -10.93
N SER A 51 1.68 -21.73 -11.58
CA SER A 51 0.46 -22.46 -11.24
C SER A 51 0.45 -23.02 -9.82
N GLU A 52 1.61 -23.27 -9.24
CA GLU A 52 1.76 -23.78 -7.88
C GLU A 52 1.66 -22.69 -6.81
N ALA A 53 1.63 -21.40 -7.20
CA ALA A 53 1.43 -20.30 -6.25
C ALA A 53 0.02 -20.37 -5.64
N THR A 54 -0.08 -20.05 -4.36
CA THR A 54 -1.36 -19.91 -3.67
C THR A 54 -1.69 -18.42 -3.58
N VAL A 55 -2.88 -18.04 -4.03
CA VAL A 55 -3.28 -16.64 -4.17
C VAL A 55 -4.55 -16.37 -3.36
N THR A 56 -4.53 -15.31 -2.55
CA THR A 56 -5.69 -14.84 -1.79
C THR A 56 -5.88 -13.35 -2.06
N PHE A 57 -7.07 -12.98 -2.53
CA PHE A 57 -7.43 -11.60 -2.81
C PHE A 57 -8.04 -10.95 -1.57
N ALA A 58 -7.67 -9.71 -1.28
CA ALA A 58 -8.25 -8.94 -0.19
C ALA A 58 -8.54 -7.51 -0.65
N ALA A 59 -9.68 -6.97 -0.22
CA ALA A 59 -10.06 -5.60 -0.52
C ALA A 59 -10.31 -4.82 0.77
N PHE A 60 -9.98 -3.54 0.74
CA PHE A 60 -9.99 -2.65 1.90
C PHE A 60 -10.71 -1.36 1.59
N ASP A 61 -11.46 -0.86 2.57
CA ASP A 61 -12.00 0.49 2.53
C ASP A 61 -10.97 1.47 3.12
N ALA A 62 -10.90 2.66 2.56
CA ALA A 62 -10.35 3.82 3.25
C ALA A 62 -11.52 4.60 3.86
N PRO A 63 -11.29 5.54 4.79
CA PRO A 63 -12.38 6.39 5.27
C PRO A 63 -13.09 7.05 4.09
N ASP A 64 -14.42 6.90 4.01
CA ASP A 64 -15.28 7.44 2.95
C ASP A 64 -14.96 6.96 1.53
N GLN A 65 -14.15 5.91 1.38
CA GLN A 65 -13.78 5.36 0.06
C GLN A 65 -13.92 3.84 0.09
N PRO A 66 -15.07 3.28 -0.35
CA PRO A 66 -15.24 1.82 -0.36
C PRO A 66 -14.29 1.17 -1.35
N ARG A 67 -13.68 0.08 -0.95
CA ARG A 67 -12.78 -0.75 -1.77
C ARG A 67 -11.70 0.07 -2.47
N ALA A 68 -11.03 0.94 -1.70
CA ALA A 68 -10.01 1.84 -2.22
C ALA A 68 -8.66 1.17 -2.48
N LEU A 69 -8.43 0.00 -1.90
CA LEU A 69 -7.16 -0.74 -1.99
C LEU A 69 -7.44 -2.22 -2.10
N ALA A 70 -6.65 -2.92 -2.90
CA ALA A 70 -6.59 -4.38 -2.89
C ALA A 70 -5.17 -4.85 -2.60
N LEU A 71 -5.06 -5.87 -1.76
CA LEU A 71 -3.82 -6.62 -1.56
C LEU A 71 -4.07 -8.06 -1.99
N THR A 72 -3.18 -8.58 -2.82
CA THR A 72 -3.21 -9.97 -3.25
C THR A 72 -2.04 -10.71 -2.61
N GLU A 73 -2.34 -11.62 -1.71
CA GLU A 73 -1.33 -12.45 -1.07
C GLU A 73 -0.92 -13.57 -2.00
N VAL A 74 0.39 -13.72 -2.21
CA VAL A 74 0.94 -14.77 -3.06
C VAL A 74 1.95 -15.57 -2.25
N LYS A 75 1.69 -16.88 -2.11
CA LYS A 75 2.57 -17.82 -1.42
C LYS A 75 3.09 -18.87 -2.39
N ASN A 76 4.15 -19.58 -1.99
CA ASN A 76 4.80 -20.61 -2.81
C ASN A 76 5.39 -20.06 -4.11
N ILE A 77 6.09 -18.92 -3.99
CA ILE A 77 6.76 -18.28 -5.13
C ILE A 77 8.15 -17.85 -4.71
N ASP A 78 9.05 -17.71 -5.67
CA ASP A 78 10.42 -17.29 -5.41
C ASP A 78 10.41 -15.87 -4.83
N ALA A 79 11.16 -15.65 -3.73
CA ALA A 79 11.28 -14.35 -3.09
C ALA A 79 11.82 -13.27 -4.03
N ASN A 80 12.61 -13.63 -5.04
CA ASN A 80 13.12 -12.69 -6.03
C ASN A 80 12.02 -12.04 -6.87
N TYR A 81 10.82 -12.62 -6.90
CA TYR A 81 9.67 -12.03 -7.57
C TYR A 81 9.36 -10.62 -7.03
N PHE A 82 9.65 -10.38 -5.76
CA PHE A 82 9.40 -9.10 -5.09
C PHE A 82 10.63 -8.18 -5.05
N SER A 83 11.64 -8.45 -5.87
CA SER A 83 12.86 -7.64 -5.87
C SER A 83 12.62 -6.21 -6.35
N PRO A 84 13.27 -5.21 -5.73
CA PRO A 84 13.17 -3.82 -6.17
C PRO A 84 13.82 -3.62 -7.56
N PRO A 85 13.56 -2.48 -8.23
CA PRO A 85 12.86 -1.32 -7.68
C PRO A 85 11.35 -1.39 -7.85
N ALA A 86 10.61 -0.75 -6.94
CA ALA A 86 9.19 -0.49 -7.12
C ALA A 86 9.02 0.59 -8.20
N ARG A 87 8.02 0.42 -9.07
CA ARG A 87 7.79 1.33 -10.20
C ARG A 87 6.51 2.15 -10.05
N VAL A 88 5.75 1.90 -9.00
CA VAL A 88 4.50 2.60 -8.68
C VAL A 88 4.58 2.99 -7.22
N ALA A 89 4.09 4.18 -6.89
CA ALA A 89 3.98 4.64 -5.52
C ALA A 89 2.53 5.00 -5.23
N LEU A 90 2.07 4.66 -4.03
CA LEU A 90 0.77 5.08 -3.54
C LEU A 90 0.94 6.39 -2.79
N VAL A 91 0.26 7.44 -3.26
CA VAL A 91 0.28 8.75 -2.61
C VAL A 91 -0.84 8.78 -1.58
N THR A 92 -0.50 8.96 -0.31
CA THR A 92 -1.43 8.85 0.80
C THR A 92 -1.28 10.06 1.70
N GLN A 93 -2.36 10.84 1.84
CA GLN A 93 -2.40 11.94 2.78
C GLN A 93 -2.72 11.41 4.18
N VAL A 94 -1.97 11.87 5.16
CA VAL A 94 -2.16 11.53 6.58
C VAL A 94 -2.19 12.81 7.41
N ASP A 95 -2.66 12.74 8.64
CA ASP A 95 -2.69 13.91 9.51
C ASP A 95 -1.30 14.38 9.88
N SER A 96 -0.39 13.46 10.16
CA SER A 96 1.00 13.76 10.52
C SER A 96 1.92 12.67 10.01
N VAL A 97 2.80 13.01 9.09
CA VAL A 97 3.83 12.09 8.61
C VAL A 97 4.72 11.65 9.75
N ALA A 98 5.14 12.58 10.62
CA ALA A 98 6.04 12.27 11.75
C ALA A 98 5.41 11.21 12.67
N ASP A 99 4.12 11.32 12.96
CA ASP A 99 3.42 10.36 13.82
C ASP A 99 3.35 8.97 13.20
N ILE A 100 3.08 8.90 11.90
CA ILE A 100 3.06 7.61 11.19
C ILE A 100 4.45 6.97 11.20
N ILE A 101 5.48 7.76 10.93
CA ILE A 101 6.87 7.25 10.93
C ILE A 101 7.25 6.70 12.30
N GLU A 102 6.84 7.37 13.37
CA GLU A 102 7.05 6.88 14.74
C GLU A 102 6.29 5.56 14.96
N ASP A 103 5.03 5.50 14.56
CA ASP A 103 4.19 4.30 14.72
C ASP A 103 4.75 3.08 13.97
N ILE A 104 5.34 3.28 12.80
CA ILE A 104 5.90 2.17 12.03
C ILE A 104 7.32 1.78 12.46
N SER A 105 7.94 2.51 13.38
CA SER A 105 9.33 2.26 13.79
C SER A 105 9.55 0.83 14.29
N ALA A 106 8.54 0.23 14.93
CA ALA A 106 8.62 -1.14 15.43
C ALA A 106 8.52 -2.20 14.34
N LEU A 107 8.11 -1.84 13.12
CA LEU A 107 7.93 -2.78 12.01
C LEU A 107 9.19 -2.99 11.18
N SER A 108 10.24 -2.22 11.42
CA SER A 108 11.52 -2.30 10.70
C SER A 108 11.39 -2.13 9.17
N LEU A 109 10.47 -1.29 8.74
CA LEU A 109 10.28 -0.98 7.33
C LEU A 109 11.38 -0.04 6.83
N LYS A 110 11.67 -0.11 5.54
CA LYS A 110 12.59 0.85 4.92
C LYS A 110 11.91 2.21 4.81
N VAL A 111 12.54 3.24 5.37
CA VAL A 111 12.03 4.59 5.40
C VAL A 111 13.05 5.51 4.75
N MET A 112 12.58 6.39 3.85
CA MET A 112 13.42 7.37 3.18
C MET A 112 13.52 8.64 4.01
N PRO A 113 14.53 9.51 3.76
CA PRO A 113 14.59 10.81 4.42
C PRO A 113 13.35 11.66 4.09
N PRO A 114 12.85 12.45 5.04
CA PRO A 114 11.71 13.33 4.77
C PRO A 114 12.10 14.49 3.85
N ASN A 115 11.11 14.98 3.10
CA ASN A 115 11.23 16.16 2.29
C ASN A 115 10.20 17.19 2.75
N HIS A 116 10.64 18.44 2.88
CA HIS A 116 9.78 19.57 3.26
C HIS A 116 9.68 20.52 2.09
N PHE A 117 8.47 20.96 1.77
CA PHE A 117 8.27 21.89 0.67
C PHE A 117 7.13 22.84 0.97
N GLU A 118 7.08 23.93 0.22
CA GLU A 118 6.10 24.98 0.37
C GLU A 118 5.42 25.24 -0.98
N THR A 119 4.10 25.40 -0.95
CA THR A 119 3.32 25.69 -2.14
C THR A 119 3.23 27.20 -2.37
N GLU A 120 2.73 27.59 -3.55
CA GLU A 120 2.51 29.01 -3.91
C GLU A 120 1.57 29.73 -2.93
N SER A 121 0.68 29.00 -2.27
CA SER A 121 -0.25 29.55 -1.27
C SER A 121 0.35 29.59 0.14
N ASN A 122 1.66 29.43 0.28
CA ASN A 122 2.39 29.45 1.55
C ASN A 122 2.01 28.30 2.49
N LEU A 123 1.44 27.21 1.96
CA LEU A 123 1.22 26.01 2.72
C LEU A 123 2.49 25.17 2.77
N LYS A 124 2.84 24.72 3.95
CA LYS A 124 4.02 23.88 4.18
C LYS A 124 3.60 22.43 4.30
N PHE A 125 4.32 21.58 3.62
CA PHE A 125 4.06 20.13 3.60
C PHE A 125 5.31 19.35 3.97
N THR A 126 5.08 18.21 4.55
CA THR A 126 6.09 17.16 4.73
C THR A 126 5.66 15.94 3.91
N GLU A 127 6.59 15.37 3.16
CA GLU A 127 6.38 14.11 2.48
C GLU A 127 7.51 13.15 2.81
N GLN A 128 7.21 11.86 2.83
CA GLN A 128 8.20 10.85 3.15
C GLN A 128 7.83 9.52 2.53
N GLY A 129 8.79 8.90 1.84
CA GLY A 129 8.61 7.59 1.24
C GLY A 129 8.88 6.49 2.24
N ILE A 130 8.07 5.45 2.17
CA ILE A 130 8.28 4.20 2.91
C ILE A 130 8.08 3.02 1.96
N HIS A 131 8.71 1.90 2.25
CA HIS A 131 8.39 0.63 1.60
C HIS A 131 7.57 -0.22 2.56
N ASP A 132 6.55 -0.90 2.03
CA ASP A 132 5.88 -1.91 2.83
C ASP A 132 6.79 -3.14 2.99
N PHE A 133 6.29 -4.22 3.61
CA PHE A 133 7.09 -5.42 3.83
C PHE A 133 7.55 -6.10 2.54
N ASP A 134 6.90 -5.81 1.42
CA ASP A 134 7.14 -6.47 0.14
C ASP A 134 7.78 -5.55 -0.91
N GLY A 135 8.20 -4.36 -0.49
CA GLY A 135 8.84 -3.41 -1.37
C GLY A 135 7.89 -2.53 -2.16
N ASN A 136 6.59 -2.59 -1.89
CA ASN A 136 5.65 -1.63 -2.46
C ASN A 136 5.91 -0.25 -1.86
N LEU A 137 5.88 0.78 -2.69
CA LEU A 137 6.26 2.12 -2.31
C LEU A 137 5.05 2.98 -1.97
N LEU A 138 5.08 3.61 -0.80
CA LEU A 138 4.08 4.60 -0.40
C LEU A 138 4.76 5.95 -0.21
N ILE A 139 4.09 7.01 -0.62
CA ILE A 139 4.49 8.38 -0.31
C ILE A 139 3.44 8.93 0.65
N LEU A 140 3.86 9.14 1.90
CA LEU A 140 3.01 9.77 2.90
C LEU A 140 3.22 11.27 2.84
N TYR A 141 2.14 12.06 2.90
CA TYR A 141 2.30 13.50 3.01
C TYR A 141 1.28 14.08 3.98
N SER A 142 1.64 15.16 4.61
CA SER A 142 0.78 15.92 5.50
C SER A 142 1.04 17.41 5.35
N CYS A 143 -0.01 18.20 5.57
CA CYS A 143 0.12 19.64 5.64
C CYS A 143 0.59 20.02 7.06
N ASP A 144 1.71 20.73 7.11
CA ASP A 144 2.23 21.22 8.39
C ASP A 144 1.36 22.39 8.84
N ARG A 145 0.74 22.24 10.00
CA ARG A 145 -0.06 23.33 10.54
C ARG A 145 0.87 24.40 11.13
N PRO A 146 0.57 25.68 10.93
CA PRO A 146 1.29 26.72 11.64
C PRO A 146 1.10 26.47 13.14
N GLY A 147 2.23 26.35 13.83
CA GLY A 147 2.28 26.03 15.26
C GLY A 147 1.64 27.08 16.14
#